data_9260942a750690213334b2bf95aff5ec
#
_entry.id   9260942a750690213334b2bf95aff5ec
#
_cell.length_a   1.000
_cell.length_b   1.000
_cell.length_c   1.000
_cell.angle_alpha   90.00
_cell.angle_beta   90.00
_cell.angle_gamma   90.00
#
_symmetry.space_group_name_H-M   'P 1'
#
loop_
_entity.id
_entity.type
_entity.pdbx_description
1 polymer ?
#
loop_
_entity_poly.entity_id
_entity_poly.type
_entity_poly.pdbx_seq_one_letter_code
_entity_poly.pdbx_strand_id
1 'polypeptide(L)'
;MLGFSQSIILAYLIFVTLHATWTHCNFGPNAKWLEKFLVMPRYHHWHHTSQKEAIDKNFAIHFPWIDRIFGTYYYPDEWPKQYGLSGEKLAPGFWGQTIEAFTGRKRTP
;
A
#
# COMPACT_ATOMS: atom_id res chain seq x y z
N MET A 1 26.61 -11.23 -9.29
CA MET A 1 25.24 -11.52 -9.71
C MET A 1 24.62 -12.51 -8.71
N LEU A 2 23.56 -12.14 -8.05
CA LEU A 2 22.78 -13.09 -7.26
C LEU A 2 22.03 -13.99 -8.25
N GLY A 3 22.55 -15.20 -8.51
CA GLY A 3 22.09 -16.10 -9.56
C GLY A 3 20.80 -16.83 -9.20
N PHE A 4 19.68 -16.12 -9.09
CA PHE A 4 18.37 -16.79 -8.96
C PHE A 4 17.98 -17.46 -10.29
N SER A 5 17.46 -18.68 -10.20
CA SER A 5 16.93 -19.37 -11.38
C SER A 5 15.67 -18.65 -11.90
N GLN A 6 15.42 -18.77 -13.22
CA GLN A 6 14.22 -18.18 -13.84
C GLN A 6 12.94 -18.71 -13.17
N SER A 7 12.91 -19.96 -12.74
CA SER A 7 11.77 -20.57 -12.06
C SER A 7 11.46 -19.88 -10.72
N ILE A 8 12.49 -19.51 -9.95
CA ILE A 8 12.32 -18.80 -8.68
C ILE A 8 11.79 -17.39 -8.94
N ILE A 9 12.31 -16.69 -9.93
CA ILE A 9 11.84 -15.36 -10.30
C ILE A 9 10.38 -15.42 -10.73
N LEU A 10 10.01 -16.37 -11.58
CA LEU A 10 8.62 -16.54 -12.03
C LEU A 10 7.68 -16.87 -10.86
N ALA A 11 8.08 -17.79 -9.99
CA ALA A 11 7.29 -18.14 -8.81
C ALA A 11 7.08 -16.92 -7.89
N TYR A 12 8.10 -16.09 -7.70
CA TYR A 12 7.98 -14.84 -6.94
C TYR A 12 7.04 -13.84 -7.62
N LEU A 13 7.13 -13.67 -8.93
CA LEU A 13 6.24 -12.77 -9.68
C LEU A 13 4.76 -13.21 -9.58
N ILE A 14 4.50 -14.51 -9.67
CA ILE A 14 3.16 -15.07 -9.44
C ILE A 14 2.69 -14.77 -8.01
N PHE A 15 3.52 -15.08 -7.03
CA PHE A 15 3.20 -14.82 -5.62
C PHE A 15 2.91 -13.34 -5.37
N VAL A 16 3.77 -12.42 -5.80
CA VAL A 16 3.58 -10.98 -5.55
C VAL A 16 2.33 -10.44 -6.23
N THR A 17 2.03 -10.92 -7.45
CA THR A 17 0.81 -10.52 -8.17
C THR A 17 -0.45 -10.97 -7.46
N LEU A 18 -0.51 -12.23 -7.04
CA LEU A 18 -1.66 -12.77 -6.28
C LEU A 18 -1.81 -12.09 -4.93
N HIS A 19 -0.71 -11.89 -4.22
CA HIS A 19 -0.71 -11.23 -2.92
C HIS A 19 -1.12 -9.76 -3.03
N ALA A 20 -0.59 -9.02 -4.01
CA ALA A 20 -0.98 -7.64 -4.26
C ALA A 20 -2.47 -7.52 -4.62
N THR A 21 -2.97 -8.39 -5.50
CA THR A 21 -4.40 -8.43 -5.83
C THR A 21 -5.26 -8.69 -4.59
N TRP A 22 -4.86 -9.64 -3.76
CA TRP A 22 -5.57 -9.96 -2.54
C TRP A 22 -5.54 -8.81 -1.51
N THR A 23 -4.41 -8.15 -1.31
CA THR A 23 -4.31 -7.04 -0.34
C THR A 23 -5.18 -5.84 -0.71
N HIS A 24 -5.58 -5.71 -1.98
CA HIS A 24 -6.51 -4.68 -2.45
C HIS A 24 -7.99 -5.12 -2.41
N CYS A 25 -8.30 -6.36 -1.99
CA CYS A 25 -9.69 -6.79 -1.84
C CYS A 25 -10.37 -6.11 -0.65
N ASN A 26 -11.66 -5.78 -0.80
CA ASN A 26 -12.50 -5.16 0.25
C ASN A 26 -12.95 -6.15 1.34
N PHE A 27 -12.33 -7.30 1.43
CA PHE A 27 -12.57 -8.27 2.49
C PHE A 27 -11.24 -8.89 2.94
N GLY A 28 -11.21 -9.36 4.16
CA GLY A 28 -10.08 -10.13 4.67
C GLY A 28 -10.51 -10.98 5.83
N PRO A 29 -10.01 -12.21 5.93
CA PRO A 29 -10.27 -13.05 7.09
C PRO A 29 -9.70 -12.39 8.34
N ASN A 30 -10.40 -12.53 9.45
CA ASN A 30 -9.91 -12.09 10.75
C ASN A 30 -8.93 -13.15 11.30
N ALA A 31 -7.73 -13.21 10.70
CA ALA A 31 -6.69 -14.17 11.05
C ALA A 31 -5.55 -13.48 11.80
N LYS A 32 -5.80 -13.09 13.05
CA LYS A 32 -4.85 -12.30 13.89
C LYS A 32 -3.44 -12.88 13.99
N TRP A 33 -3.29 -14.19 13.88
CA TRP A 33 -1.98 -14.83 13.88
C TRP A 33 -1.23 -14.56 12.57
N LEU A 34 -1.91 -14.60 11.42
CA LEU A 34 -1.34 -14.37 10.10
C LEU A 34 -0.98 -12.88 9.89
N GLU A 35 -1.77 -11.98 10.47
CA GLU A 35 -1.56 -10.53 10.45
C GLU A 35 -0.23 -10.08 11.07
N LYS A 36 0.41 -10.95 11.86
CA LYS A 36 1.74 -10.69 12.42
C LYS A 36 2.87 -10.91 11.42
N PHE A 37 2.65 -11.78 10.44
CA PHE A 37 3.67 -12.24 9.52
C PHE A 37 3.45 -11.77 8.08
N LEU A 38 2.20 -11.59 7.69
CA LEU A 38 1.83 -11.25 6.31
C LEU A 38 0.93 -10.02 6.28
N VAL A 39 1.22 -9.12 5.34
CA VAL A 39 0.36 -7.97 5.05
C VAL A 39 -1.00 -8.46 4.57
N MET A 40 -2.04 -8.05 5.29
CA MET A 40 -3.44 -8.40 5.06
C MET A 40 -4.19 -7.24 4.39
N PRO A 41 -5.36 -7.49 3.76
CA PRO A 41 -6.12 -6.44 3.08
C PRO A 41 -6.37 -5.20 3.96
N ARG A 42 -6.92 -5.35 5.15
CA ARG A 42 -7.20 -4.22 6.05
C ARG A 42 -5.94 -3.41 6.36
N TYR A 43 -4.80 -4.06 6.58
CA TYR A 43 -3.52 -3.39 6.83
C TYR A 43 -3.09 -2.53 5.63
N HIS A 44 -3.18 -3.07 4.42
CA HIS A 44 -2.81 -2.39 3.20
C HIS A 44 -3.78 -1.25 2.84
N HIS A 45 -5.06 -1.40 3.15
CA HIS A 45 -6.05 -0.34 3.00
C HIS A 45 -5.73 0.89 3.87
N TRP A 46 -5.17 0.70 5.07
CA TRP A 46 -4.69 1.81 5.89
C TRP A 46 -3.50 2.54 5.26
N HIS A 47 -2.70 1.88 4.42
CA HIS A 47 -1.68 2.55 3.61
C HIS A 47 -2.28 3.49 2.56
N HIS A 48 -3.43 3.14 2.00
CA HIS A 48 -4.12 3.92 0.97
C HIS A 48 -5.11 4.97 1.51
N THR A 49 -5.16 5.18 2.80
CA THR A 49 -6.09 6.14 3.40
C THR A 49 -5.59 7.57 3.30
N SER A 50 -6.53 8.53 3.20
CA SER A 50 -6.27 9.96 3.37
C SER A 50 -6.44 10.44 4.81
N GLN A 51 -6.73 9.56 5.76
CA GLN A 51 -6.89 9.89 7.17
C GLN A 51 -5.53 10.21 7.79
N LYS A 52 -5.46 11.34 8.51
CA LYS A 52 -4.20 11.92 9.01
C LYS A 52 -3.38 10.97 9.90
N GLU A 53 -4.05 10.11 10.64
CA GLU A 53 -3.44 9.16 11.58
C GLU A 53 -2.59 8.09 10.90
N ALA A 54 -2.87 7.82 9.63
CA ALA A 54 -2.22 6.77 8.85
C ALA A 54 -1.37 7.30 7.69
N ILE A 55 -1.20 8.62 7.58
CA ILE A 55 -0.27 9.19 6.60
C ILE A 55 1.14 8.73 6.95
N ASP A 56 1.90 8.32 5.94
CA ASP A 56 3.26 7.79 6.07
C ASP A 56 3.34 6.54 6.99
N LYS A 57 2.34 5.68 6.91
CA LYS A 57 2.29 4.40 7.61
C LYS A 57 2.17 3.21 6.66
N ASN A 58 2.51 2.03 7.17
CA ASN A 58 2.28 0.73 6.52
C ASN A 58 2.93 0.59 5.14
N PHE A 59 4.22 0.85 5.03
CA PHE A 59 4.98 0.75 3.77
C PHE A 59 5.32 -0.68 3.36
N ALA A 60 5.28 -1.63 4.28
CA ALA A 60 5.63 -3.01 3.99
C ALA A 60 4.66 -3.65 2.99
N ILE A 61 5.22 -4.31 1.97
CA ILE A 61 4.45 -5.02 0.93
C ILE A 61 4.04 -6.42 1.40
N HIS A 62 4.95 -7.14 2.07
CA HIS A 62 4.72 -8.52 2.49
C HIS A 62 4.72 -8.72 3.99
N PHE A 63 5.63 -8.07 4.71
CA PHE A 63 5.94 -8.38 6.10
C PHE A 63 5.70 -7.19 7.02
N PRO A 64 4.56 -7.11 7.73
CA PRO A 64 4.19 -5.94 8.53
C PRO A 64 5.11 -5.70 9.73
N TRP A 65 5.90 -6.69 10.15
CA TRP A 65 6.90 -6.52 11.20
C TRP A 65 8.04 -5.55 10.79
N ILE A 66 8.27 -5.34 9.49
CA ILE A 66 9.21 -4.32 9.00
C ILE A 66 8.76 -2.94 9.46
N ASP A 67 7.48 -2.59 9.27
CA ASP A 67 6.92 -1.32 9.72
C ASP A 67 6.97 -1.16 11.25
N ARG A 68 6.93 -2.26 12.01
CA ARG A 68 7.13 -2.20 13.46
C ARG A 68 8.55 -1.80 13.82
N ILE A 69 9.54 -2.33 13.12
CA ILE A 69 10.96 -1.98 13.33
C ILE A 69 11.20 -0.50 13.03
N PHE A 70 10.60 0.02 11.95
CA PHE A 70 10.79 1.41 11.52
C PHE A 70 9.80 2.40 12.15
N GLY A 71 8.86 1.97 13.00
CA GLY A 71 7.91 2.83 13.68
C GLY A 71 6.79 3.37 12.77
N THR A 72 6.60 2.75 11.61
CA THR A 72 5.57 3.13 10.63
C THR A 72 4.33 2.22 10.68
N TYR A 73 4.28 1.29 11.61
CA TYR A 73 3.15 0.39 11.79
C TYR A 73 1.92 1.10 12.37
N TYR A 74 0.78 0.98 11.66
CA TYR A 74 -0.53 1.47 12.10
C TYR A 74 -1.63 0.49 11.68
N TYR A 75 -2.29 -0.15 12.65
CA TYR A 75 -3.25 -1.22 12.35
C TYR A 75 -4.38 -1.28 13.38
N PRO A 76 -5.35 -0.35 13.31
CA PRO A 76 -6.55 -0.40 14.14
C PRO A 76 -7.49 -1.53 13.70
N ASP A 77 -8.42 -1.92 14.57
CA ASP A 77 -9.38 -3.00 14.32
C ASP A 77 -10.48 -2.64 13.30
N GLU A 78 -10.59 -1.38 12.94
CA GLU A 78 -11.54 -0.89 11.94
C GLU A 78 -10.91 -0.73 10.55
N TRP A 79 -11.75 -0.65 9.52
CA TRP A 79 -11.35 -0.31 8.17
C TRP A 79 -11.26 1.21 8.00
N PRO A 80 -10.38 1.73 7.12
CA PRO A 80 -10.34 3.16 6.82
C PRO A 80 -11.65 3.63 6.19
N LYS A 81 -12.06 4.84 6.52
CA LYS A 81 -13.30 5.46 6.05
C LYS A 81 -13.10 6.37 4.83
N GLN A 82 -11.87 6.75 4.56
CA GLN A 82 -11.50 7.66 3.48
C GLN A 82 -10.26 7.15 2.77
N TYR A 83 -10.24 7.27 1.45
CA TYR A 83 -9.14 6.82 0.60
C TYR A 83 -8.64 7.96 -0.28
N GLY A 84 -7.40 7.89 -0.72
CA GLY A 84 -6.80 8.82 -1.65
C GLY A 84 -5.69 9.68 -1.04
N LEU A 85 -5.35 10.75 -1.72
CA LEU A 85 -4.31 11.69 -1.31
C LEU A 85 -4.91 12.78 -0.41
N SER A 86 -4.27 13.02 0.74
CA SER A 86 -4.71 14.07 1.66
C SER A 86 -4.35 15.46 1.13
N GLY A 87 -5.37 16.31 1.00
CA GLY A 87 -5.19 17.73 0.68
C GLY A 87 -4.89 18.09 -0.76
N GLU A 88 -4.75 17.13 -1.67
CA GLU A 88 -4.44 17.40 -3.07
C GLU A 88 -5.61 17.02 -3.99
N LYS A 89 -6.05 17.97 -4.82
CA LYS A 89 -6.95 17.67 -5.93
C LYS A 89 -6.08 17.45 -7.16
N LEU A 90 -6.09 16.26 -7.71
CA LEU A 90 -5.42 15.96 -8.97
C LEU A 90 -6.08 16.74 -10.12
N ALA A 91 -5.29 17.09 -11.14
CA ALA A 91 -5.84 17.66 -12.36
C ALA A 91 -6.89 16.72 -12.97
N PRO A 92 -7.99 17.25 -13.55
CA PRO A 92 -9.04 16.41 -14.11
C PRO A 92 -8.56 15.68 -15.37
N GLY A 93 -8.94 14.41 -15.46
CA GLY A 93 -8.72 13.58 -16.63
C GLY A 93 -7.28 13.11 -16.83
N PHE A 94 -7.12 12.14 -17.73
CA PHE A 94 -5.84 11.49 -18.02
C PHE A 94 -4.74 12.48 -18.45
N TRP A 95 -5.04 13.34 -19.42
CA TRP A 95 -4.05 14.29 -19.94
C TRP A 95 -3.66 15.36 -18.93
N GLY A 96 -4.61 15.83 -18.12
CA GLY A 96 -4.32 16.79 -17.06
C GLY A 96 -3.32 16.20 -16.05
N GLN A 97 -3.56 14.98 -15.58
CA GLN A 97 -2.68 14.30 -14.63
C GLN A 97 -1.31 13.96 -15.25
N THR A 98 -1.29 13.55 -16.53
CA THR A 98 -0.03 13.27 -17.24
C THR A 98 0.83 14.53 -17.36
N ILE A 99 0.25 15.64 -17.80
CA ILE A 99 0.97 16.91 -17.94
C ILE A 99 1.46 17.42 -16.58
N GLU A 100 0.62 17.32 -15.55
CA GLU A 100 0.97 17.72 -14.18
C GLU A 100 2.20 16.95 -13.64
N ALA A 101 2.34 15.67 -13.97
CA ALA A 101 3.48 14.85 -13.57
C ALA A 101 4.82 15.37 -14.15
N PHE A 102 4.80 15.96 -15.35
CA PHE A 102 6.01 16.51 -16.02
C PHE A 102 6.26 17.98 -15.71
N THR A 103 5.22 18.76 -15.51
CA THR A 103 5.35 20.23 -15.31
C THR A 103 5.52 20.61 -13.84
N GLY A 104 5.24 19.68 -12.95
CA GLY A 104 5.22 19.95 -11.51
C GLY A 104 4.04 20.85 -11.12
N ARG A 105 3.30 20.43 -10.11
CA ARG A 105 2.26 21.27 -9.53
C ARG A 105 2.94 22.33 -8.66
N LYS A 106 2.66 23.60 -8.89
CA LYS A 106 2.92 24.63 -7.88
C LYS A 106 2.02 24.29 -6.67
N ARG A 107 2.61 23.73 -5.64
CA ARG A 107 1.95 23.57 -4.34
C ARG A 107 1.62 24.97 -3.86
N THR A 108 0.35 25.33 -3.92
CA THR A 108 -0.13 26.50 -3.18
C THR A 108 -0.18 26.13 -1.71
N PRO A 109 0.44 26.92 -0.84
CA PRO A 109 0.48 26.67 0.59
C PRO A 109 -0.91 26.61 1.20
#